data_3892072ed2d546ad6bb52360d2fcb9fc
#
_entry.id   3892072ed2d546ad6bb52360d2fcb9fc
#
_cell.length_a   1.000
_cell.length_b   1.000
_cell.length_c   1.000
_cell.angle_alpha   90.00
_cell.angle_beta   90.00
_cell.angle_gamma   90.00
#
_symmetry.space_group_name_H-M   'P 1'
#
loop_
_entity.id
_entity.type
_entity.pdbx_description
1 polymer ?
#
loop_
_entity_poly.entity_id
_entity_poly.type
_entity_poly.pdbx_seq_one_letter_code
_entity_poly.pdbx_strand_id
1 'polypeptide(L)'
;MLTSQAHSFAQQARLAITLAWVAGYTNIISVLSCGVVVSHVTGAASSLGLHAVKSEWPAALFIFYVLASFFAGAGLSALLTETGRRRGWESIYVLPVAFETLLLSVFAIGVELHDPEATAAGPALWVLTGAASAAMGLQNATITSISKGVVRTTHLTGVLTDFGSECARLLMGPAPHHTKADPDRPSPTRALLLASLLGSFVLGAVLGALAFGGFPRWSMIPPVAFLLWLIWRDLTIPICEINPAHTTEAGRAMGLPDSIAVYHVRRDTRKKSRTHRLPDLTRWFRRLPPLTRVVILDVGDSPEVCASAAAEIRSLLDLARAQGRRLVLAGITPEHYRALRDSGTGGLDPVNVCPDLELAIARGLTMLDEPGSPPPPHR
;
A
#
# COMPACT_ATOMS: atom_id res chain seq x y z
N MET A 1 7.32 13.60 9.22
CA MET A 1 6.15 13.23 8.36
C MET A 1 6.27 11.77 7.93
N LEU A 2 6.12 10.83 8.87
CA LEU A 2 6.15 9.38 8.62
C LEU A 2 4.82 8.74 9.09
N THR A 3 3.70 9.32 8.66
CA THR A 3 2.39 8.68 8.73
C THR A 3 2.22 7.76 7.54
N SER A 4 3.01 6.72 7.46
CA SER A 4 2.77 5.69 6.49
C SER A 4 2.62 4.38 7.23
N GLN A 5 1.44 3.89 7.11
CA GLN A 5 1.10 2.51 7.30
C GLN A 5 2.24 1.64 6.78
N ALA A 6 2.96 1.00 7.68
CA ALA A 6 3.99 0.05 7.32
C ALA A 6 3.32 -1.22 6.79
N HIS A 7 2.81 -1.16 5.55
CA HIS A 7 2.58 -2.37 4.80
C HIS A 7 3.93 -3.04 4.62
N SER A 8 4.07 -4.30 5.02
CA SER A 8 5.31 -5.00 4.72
C SER A 8 5.55 -4.96 3.21
N PHE A 9 6.80 -4.84 2.79
CA PHE A 9 7.19 -4.86 1.37
C PHE A 9 6.53 -6.06 0.65
N ALA A 10 6.44 -7.22 1.31
CA ALA A 10 5.79 -8.41 0.79
C ALA A 10 4.28 -8.23 0.52
N GLN A 11 3.56 -7.49 1.36
CA GLN A 11 2.12 -7.22 1.15
C GLN A 11 1.92 -6.24 0.00
N GLN A 12 2.73 -5.18 -0.06
CA GLN A 12 2.71 -4.22 -1.18
C GLN A 12 3.04 -4.91 -2.50
N ALA A 13 4.07 -5.78 -2.50
CA ALA A 13 4.48 -6.55 -3.66
C ALA A 13 3.36 -7.49 -4.14
N ARG A 14 2.73 -8.24 -3.23
CA ARG A 14 1.61 -9.14 -3.58
C ARG A 14 0.44 -8.36 -4.19
N LEU A 15 0.04 -7.25 -3.57
CA LEU A 15 -1.04 -6.41 -4.08
C LEU A 15 -0.69 -5.85 -5.47
N ALA A 16 0.52 -5.34 -5.64
CA ALA A 16 0.97 -4.81 -6.92
C ALA A 16 1.00 -5.88 -8.02
N ILE A 17 1.51 -7.08 -7.74
CA ILE A 17 1.55 -8.21 -8.68
C ILE A 17 0.13 -8.63 -9.07
N THR A 18 -0.79 -8.73 -8.11
CA THR A 18 -2.18 -9.12 -8.40
C THR A 18 -2.94 -8.05 -9.19
N LEU A 19 -2.74 -6.77 -8.89
CA LEU A 19 -3.35 -5.69 -9.65
C LEU A 19 -2.70 -5.53 -11.04
N ALA A 20 -1.41 -5.87 -11.21
CA ALA A 20 -0.79 -5.96 -12.53
C ALA A 20 -1.48 -7.01 -13.42
N TRP A 21 -1.90 -8.15 -12.85
CA TRP A 21 -2.70 -9.15 -13.54
C TRP A 21 -4.06 -8.58 -13.99
N VAL A 22 -4.79 -7.88 -13.11
CA VAL A 22 -6.05 -7.20 -13.44
C VAL A 22 -5.85 -6.19 -14.58
N ALA A 23 -4.77 -5.40 -14.52
CA ALA A 23 -4.46 -4.41 -15.55
C ALA A 23 -4.20 -5.05 -16.92
N GLY A 24 -3.37 -6.10 -16.98
CA GLY A 24 -3.09 -6.83 -18.21
C GLY A 24 -4.35 -7.46 -18.81
N TYR A 25 -5.16 -8.06 -17.96
CA TYR A 25 -6.42 -8.68 -18.33
C TYR A 25 -7.42 -7.65 -18.91
N THR A 26 -7.62 -6.54 -18.21
CA THR A 26 -8.52 -5.45 -18.66
C THR A 26 -8.06 -4.83 -19.97
N ASN A 27 -6.75 -4.61 -20.12
CA ASN A 27 -6.22 -4.04 -21.36
C ASN A 27 -6.49 -4.90 -22.57
N ILE A 28 -6.28 -6.23 -22.48
CA ILE A 28 -6.52 -7.09 -23.63
C ILE A 28 -8.00 -7.18 -23.99
N ILE A 29 -8.89 -7.24 -23.00
CA ILE A 29 -10.34 -7.23 -23.26
C ILE A 29 -10.75 -5.91 -23.94
N SER A 30 -10.18 -4.77 -23.50
CA SER A 30 -10.45 -3.48 -24.13
C SER A 30 -9.95 -3.43 -25.59
N VAL A 31 -8.80 -4.04 -25.89
CA VAL A 31 -8.31 -4.17 -27.26
C VAL A 31 -9.26 -5.01 -28.12
N LEU A 32 -9.70 -6.16 -27.59
CA LEU A 32 -10.54 -7.09 -28.33
C LEU A 32 -11.97 -6.57 -28.54
N SER A 33 -12.54 -5.86 -27.55
CA SER A 33 -13.90 -5.32 -27.61
C SER A 33 -14.00 -3.91 -28.20
N CYS A 34 -12.99 -3.06 -27.96
CA CYS A 34 -13.02 -1.63 -28.32
C CYS A 34 -11.91 -1.22 -29.30
N GLY A 35 -10.94 -2.08 -29.59
CA GLY A 35 -9.77 -1.73 -30.44
C GLY A 35 -8.77 -0.78 -29.78
N VAL A 36 -8.86 -0.54 -28.45
CA VAL A 36 -8.10 0.51 -27.73
C VAL A 36 -7.37 -0.05 -26.53
N VAL A 37 -6.10 0.35 -26.36
CA VAL A 37 -5.33 0.08 -25.13
C VAL A 37 -5.57 1.22 -24.14
N VAL A 38 -6.34 0.97 -23.08
CA VAL A 38 -6.83 2.02 -22.15
C VAL A 38 -5.81 2.51 -21.14
N SER A 39 -4.69 1.81 -20.94
CA SER A 39 -3.64 2.21 -20.00
C SER A 39 -2.34 2.70 -20.69
N HIS A 40 -2.30 2.78 -22.02
CA HIS A 40 -1.10 3.16 -22.78
C HIS A 40 -1.03 4.67 -23.03
N VAL A 41 -0.81 5.45 -21.98
CA VAL A 41 -0.80 6.93 -22.00
C VAL A 41 0.21 7.48 -23.03
N THR A 42 1.44 6.94 -23.06
CA THR A 42 2.49 7.44 -23.97
C THR A 42 2.13 7.26 -25.45
N GLY A 43 1.61 6.08 -25.81
CA GLY A 43 1.15 5.81 -27.17
C GLY A 43 -0.06 6.65 -27.55
N ALA A 44 -1.02 6.79 -26.64
CA ALA A 44 -2.19 7.64 -26.84
C ALA A 44 -1.79 9.12 -27.05
N ALA A 45 -0.85 9.65 -26.27
CA ALA A 45 -0.35 11.02 -26.44
C ALA A 45 0.32 11.22 -27.82
N SER A 46 1.13 10.25 -28.27
CA SER A 46 1.73 10.30 -29.61
C SER A 46 0.68 10.26 -30.73
N SER A 47 -0.33 9.38 -30.59
CA SER A 47 -1.43 9.27 -31.55
C SER A 47 -2.29 10.54 -31.58
N LEU A 48 -2.54 11.17 -30.42
CA LEU A 48 -3.24 12.45 -30.34
C LEU A 48 -2.52 13.53 -31.18
N GLY A 49 -1.19 13.65 -31.05
CA GLY A 49 -0.41 14.58 -31.85
C GLY A 49 -0.49 14.30 -33.35
N LEU A 50 -0.42 13.02 -33.77
CA LEU A 50 -0.51 12.61 -35.17
C LEU A 50 -1.88 12.97 -35.77
N HIS A 51 -2.99 12.60 -35.07
CA HIS A 51 -4.35 12.89 -35.61
C HIS A 51 -4.64 14.39 -35.61
N ALA A 52 -4.13 15.15 -34.64
CA ALA A 52 -4.27 16.60 -34.63
C ALA A 52 -3.59 17.26 -35.86
N VAL A 53 -2.37 16.84 -36.16
CA VAL A 53 -1.63 17.36 -37.36
C VAL A 53 -2.34 16.98 -38.67
N LYS A 54 -2.92 15.78 -38.73
CA LYS A 54 -3.69 15.33 -39.90
C LYS A 54 -5.10 15.93 -40.00
N SER A 55 -5.48 16.77 -39.03
CA SER A 55 -6.83 17.34 -38.94
C SER A 55 -7.96 16.30 -38.81
N GLU A 56 -7.62 15.12 -38.26
CA GLU A 56 -8.56 14.02 -38.00
C GLU A 56 -9.20 14.25 -36.60
N TRP A 57 -9.95 15.34 -36.46
CA TRP A 57 -10.47 15.83 -35.17
C TRP A 57 -11.34 14.82 -34.40
N PRO A 58 -12.20 13.99 -35.04
CA PRO A 58 -12.97 12.98 -34.30
C PRO A 58 -12.07 11.96 -33.58
N ALA A 59 -11.01 11.49 -34.24
CA ALA A 59 -10.05 10.57 -33.69
C ALA A 59 -9.20 11.24 -32.58
N ALA A 60 -8.74 12.47 -32.82
CA ALA A 60 -8.01 13.24 -31.83
C ALA A 60 -8.85 13.48 -30.56
N LEU A 61 -10.13 13.86 -30.69
CA LEU A 61 -11.04 14.08 -29.58
C LEU A 61 -11.29 12.80 -28.79
N PHE A 62 -11.45 11.66 -29.47
CA PHE A 62 -11.62 10.37 -28.83
C PHE A 62 -10.38 9.98 -28.00
N ILE A 63 -9.18 10.14 -28.56
CA ILE A 63 -7.93 9.84 -27.82
C ILE A 63 -7.75 10.79 -26.65
N PHE A 64 -8.05 12.08 -26.82
CA PHE A 64 -8.05 13.05 -25.72
C PHE A 64 -9.02 12.63 -24.60
N TYR A 65 -10.24 12.18 -24.96
CA TYR A 65 -11.21 11.67 -24.01
C TYR A 65 -10.66 10.47 -23.21
N VAL A 66 -10.00 9.50 -23.86
CA VAL A 66 -9.39 8.35 -23.19
C VAL A 66 -8.32 8.81 -22.18
N LEU A 67 -7.46 9.75 -22.58
CA LEU A 67 -6.44 10.33 -21.68
C LEU A 67 -7.07 11.11 -20.52
N ALA A 68 -8.10 11.91 -20.81
CA ALA A 68 -8.83 12.66 -19.79
C ALA A 68 -9.54 11.73 -18.77
N SER A 69 -10.12 10.63 -19.26
CA SER A 69 -10.73 9.59 -18.40
C SER A 69 -9.70 8.92 -17.49
N PHE A 70 -8.53 8.58 -18.02
CA PHE A 70 -7.42 8.06 -17.20
C PHE A 70 -6.99 9.06 -16.14
N PHE A 71 -6.80 10.33 -16.51
CA PHE A 71 -6.44 11.41 -15.58
C PHE A 71 -7.51 11.60 -14.50
N ALA A 72 -8.79 11.58 -14.87
CA ALA A 72 -9.90 11.70 -13.92
C ALA A 72 -9.91 10.54 -12.91
N GLY A 73 -9.69 9.31 -13.38
CA GLY A 73 -9.55 8.14 -12.51
C GLY A 73 -8.39 8.25 -11.55
N ALA A 74 -7.22 8.69 -12.02
CA ALA A 74 -6.04 8.91 -11.16
C ALA A 74 -6.30 10.01 -10.13
N GLY A 75 -6.92 11.12 -10.53
CA GLY A 75 -7.32 12.21 -9.64
C GLY A 75 -8.33 11.75 -8.57
N LEU A 76 -9.32 10.94 -8.98
CA LEU A 76 -10.30 10.36 -8.05
C LEU A 76 -9.61 9.48 -7.00
N SER A 77 -8.68 8.60 -7.40
CA SER A 77 -7.89 7.80 -6.45
C SER A 77 -7.15 8.66 -5.43
N ALA A 78 -6.49 9.73 -5.89
CA ALA A 78 -5.77 10.64 -5.01
C ALA A 78 -6.71 11.34 -4.03
N LEU A 79 -7.87 11.81 -4.48
CA LEU A 79 -8.89 12.43 -3.64
C LEU A 79 -9.46 11.47 -2.60
N LEU A 80 -9.77 10.23 -3.00
CA LEU A 80 -10.30 9.20 -2.10
C LEU A 80 -9.27 8.81 -1.03
N THR A 81 -8.02 8.60 -1.45
CA THR A 81 -6.92 8.25 -0.55
C THR A 81 -6.64 9.37 0.45
N GLU A 82 -6.58 10.63 -0.01
CA GLU A 82 -6.35 11.78 0.85
C GLU A 82 -7.54 12.03 1.81
N THR A 83 -8.78 11.85 1.32
CA THR A 83 -9.97 11.95 2.17
C THR A 83 -9.97 10.87 3.25
N GLY A 84 -9.62 9.62 2.89
CA GLY A 84 -9.48 8.53 3.85
C GLY A 84 -8.41 8.80 4.90
N ARG A 85 -7.28 9.38 4.48
CA ARG A 85 -6.18 9.78 5.38
C ARG A 85 -6.63 10.89 6.36
N ARG A 86 -7.29 11.94 5.86
CA ARG A 86 -7.80 13.06 6.69
C ARG A 86 -8.88 12.63 7.67
N ARG A 87 -9.70 11.65 7.29
CA ARG A 87 -10.76 11.09 8.15
C ARG A 87 -10.29 9.96 9.05
N GLY A 88 -9.02 9.56 8.97
CA GLY A 88 -8.44 8.49 9.78
C GLY A 88 -9.06 7.11 9.52
N TRP A 89 -9.44 6.81 8.27
CA TRP A 89 -9.98 5.50 7.94
C TRP A 89 -8.92 4.41 8.08
N GLU A 90 -9.31 3.25 8.60
CA GLU A 90 -8.42 2.10 8.79
C GLU A 90 -7.83 1.58 7.48
N SER A 91 -8.63 1.55 6.41
CA SER A 91 -8.16 1.23 5.07
C SER A 91 -8.49 2.38 4.12
N ILE A 92 -7.45 3.10 3.70
CA ILE A 92 -7.55 4.21 2.75
C ILE A 92 -7.63 3.70 1.30
N TYR A 93 -7.43 2.39 1.08
CA TYR A 93 -7.37 1.79 -0.25
C TYR A 93 -8.63 1.02 -0.65
N VAL A 94 -9.49 0.64 0.32
CA VAL A 94 -10.75 -0.06 0.03
C VAL A 94 -11.64 0.78 -0.88
N LEU A 95 -11.72 2.08 -0.61
CA LEU A 95 -12.60 2.95 -1.39
C LEU A 95 -12.11 3.14 -2.85
N PRO A 96 -10.82 3.43 -3.12
CA PRO A 96 -10.30 3.38 -4.48
C PRO A 96 -10.57 2.05 -5.20
N VAL A 97 -10.30 0.91 -4.57
CA VAL A 97 -10.53 -0.41 -5.16
C VAL A 97 -12.03 -0.66 -5.39
N ALA A 98 -12.91 -0.17 -4.52
CA ALA A 98 -14.36 -0.27 -4.73
C ALA A 98 -14.84 0.55 -5.96
N PHE A 99 -14.31 1.76 -6.14
CA PHE A 99 -14.60 2.56 -7.34
C PHE A 99 -14.00 1.95 -8.60
N GLU A 100 -12.79 1.37 -8.53
CA GLU A 100 -12.21 0.59 -9.62
C GLU A 100 -13.13 -0.58 -10.01
N THR A 101 -13.58 -1.34 -9.01
CA THR A 101 -14.50 -2.47 -9.22
C THR A 101 -15.81 -2.02 -9.86
N LEU A 102 -16.36 -0.89 -9.43
CA LEU A 102 -17.57 -0.31 -10.03
C LEU A 102 -17.35 0.04 -11.50
N LEU A 103 -16.26 0.74 -11.83
CA LEU A 103 -15.94 1.11 -13.20
C LEU A 103 -15.70 -0.12 -14.08
N LEU A 104 -14.99 -1.13 -13.57
CA LEU A 104 -14.79 -2.39 -14.29
C LEU A 104 -16.07 -3.22 -14.39
N SER A 105 -17.01 -3.09 -13.46
CA SER A 105 -18.34 -3.71 -13.58
C SER A 105 -19.17 -3.05 -14.67
N VAL A 106 -19.12 -1.72 -14.81
CA VAL A 106 -19.73 -1.01 -15.93
C VAL A 106 -19.13 -1.47 -17.26
N PHE A 107 -17.82 -1.59 -17.34
CA PHE A 107 -17.13 -2.11 -18.51
C PHE A 107 -17.55 -3.57 -18.81
N ALA A 108 -17.60 -4.44 -17.79
CA ALA A 108 -18.00 -5.84 -17.91
C ALA A 108 -19.42 -5.99 -18.45
N ILE A 109 -20.38 -5.24 -17.89
CA ILE A 109 -21.78 -5.23 -18.38
C ILE A 109 -21.86 -4.77 -19.83
N GLY A 110 -21.10 -3.74 -20.17
CA GLY A 110 -21.07 -3.26 -21.54
C GLY A 110 -20.44 -4.25 -22.53
N VAL A 111 -19.41 -4.99 -22.13
CA VAL A 111 -18.83 -6.08 -22.94
C VAL A 111 -19.82 -7.24 -23.09
N GLU A 112 -20.58 -7.57 -22.04
CA GLU A 112 -21.62 -8.62 -22.08
C GLU A 112 -22.75 -8.27 -23.06
N LEU A 113 -23.18 -7.00 -23.06
CA LEU A 113 -24.28 -6.52 -23.91
C LEU A 113 -23.84 -6.25 -25.36
N HIS A 114 -22.54 -6.22 -25.62
CA HIS A 114 -21.98 -5.94 -26.92
C HIS A 114 -21.88 -7.22 -27.77
N ASP A 115 -22.01 -7.05 -29.10
CA ASP A 115 -21.80 -8.16 -30.03
C ASP A 115 -20.28 -8.53 -30.07
N PRO A 116 -19.91 -9.77 -29.70
CA PRO A 116 -18.52 -10.17 -29.67
C PRO A 116 -17.80 -10.14 -31.04
N GLU A 117 -18.57 -10.23 -32.12
CA GLU A 117 -18.03 -10.22 -33.50
C GLU A 117 -17.82 -8.80 -34.04
N ALA A 118 -18.34 -7.79 -33.34
CA ALA A 118 -18.22 -6.39 -33.76
C ALA A 118 -17.37 -5.59 -32.78
N THR A 119 -16.52 -4.70 -33.26
CA THR A 119 -15.85 -3.70 -32.43
C THR A 119 -16.88 -2.66 -31.95
N ALA A 120 -16.85 -2.29 -30.69
CA ALA A 120 -17.73 -1.29 -30.13
C ALA A 120 -17.64 0.03 -30.92
N ALA A 121 -18.79 0.63 -31.19
CA ALA A 121 -18.88 1.87 -31.96
C ALA A 121 -19.86 2.85 -31.30
N GLY A 122 -19.84 4.09 -31.73
CA GLY A 122 -20.77 5.12 -31.26
C GLY A 122 -20.68 5.35 -29.74
N PRO A 123 -21.82 5.58 -29.08
CA PRO A 123 -21.85 5.86 -27.62
C PRO A 123 -21.29 4.72 -26.76
N ALA A 124 -21.46 3.47 -27.19
CA ALA A 124 -20.94 2.30 -26.45
C ALA A 124 -19.41 2.34 -26.38
N LEU A 125 -18.71 2.66 -27.48
CA LEU A 125 -17.26 2.81 -27.49
C LEU A 125 -16.78 3.84 -26.46
N TRP A 126 -17.44 4.99 -26.39
CA TRP A 126 -17.07 6.06 -25.45
C TRP A 126 -17.28 5.61 -23.98
N VAL A 127 -18.42 5.01 -23.66
CA VAL A 127 -18.70 4.54 -22.30
C VAL A 127 -17.72 3.46 -21.87
N LEU A 128 -17.48 2.46 -22.72
CA LEU A 128 -16.61 1.33 -22.40
C LEU A 128 -15.15 1.78 -22.21
N THR A 129 -14.63 2.53 -23.18
CA THR A 129 -13.24 3.01 -23.10
C THR A 129 -13.04 4.00 -21.97
N GLY A 130 -14.04 4.87 -21.71
CA GLY A 130 -14.00 5.82 -20.59
C GLY A 130 -13.98 5.12 -19.23
N ALA A 131 -14.87 4.14 -19.02
CA ALA A 131 -14.92 3.37 -17.77
C ALA A 131 -13.63 2.58 -17.54
N ALA A 132 -13.16 1.84 -18.57
CA ALA A 132 -11.92 1.07 -18.46
C ALA A 132 -10.70 1.96 -18.27
N SER A 133 -10.59 3.09 -18.98
CA SER A 133 -9.48 4.02 -18.84
C SER A 133 -9.45 4.70 -17.47
N ALA A 134 -10.61 5.15 -16.98
CA ALA A 134 -10.72 5.71 -15.63
C ALA A 134 -10.37 4.67 -14.54
N ALA A 135 -10.81 3.41 -14.69
CA ALA A 135 -10.42 2.33 -13.79
C ALA A 135 -8.90 2.11 -13.77
N MET A 136 -8.27 2.10 -14.94
CA MET A 136 -6.81 1.93 -15.04
C MET A 136 -6.04 3.11 -14.45
N GLY A 137 -6.52 4.34 -14.66
CA GLY A 137 -5.94 5.54 -14.03
C GLY A 137 -6.05 5.48 -12.50
N LEU A 138 -7.21 5.10 -12.00
CA LEU A 138 -7.49 4.94 -10.58
C LEU A 138 -6.61 3.86 -9.94
N GLN A 139 -6.52 2.68 -10.57
CA GLN A 139 -5.65 1.59 -10.13
C GLN A 139 -4.18 2.01 -10.07
N ASN A 140 -3.71 2.67 -11.12
CA ASN A 140 -2.31 3.10 -11.21
C ASN A 140 -1.94 4.10 -10.12
N ALA A 141 -2.81 5.09 -9.84
CA ALA A 141 -2.61 6.06 -8.77
C ALA A 141 -2.67 5.41 -7.39
N THR A 142 -3.60 4.44 -7.18
CA THR A 142 -3.72 3.68 -5.92
C THR A 142 -2.42 2.94 -5.62
N ILE A 143 -1.89 2.16 -6.57
CA ILE A 143 -0.64 1.41 -6.38
C ILE A 143 0.56 2.34 -6.19
N THR A 144 0.62 3.44 -6.95
CA THR A 144 1.69 4.44 -6.77
C THR A 144 1.67 5.02 -5.35
N SER A 145 0.47 5.29 -4.82
CA SER A 145 0.30 5.78 -3.44
C SER A 145 0.70 4.72 -2.39
N ILE A 146 0.34 3.44 -2.59
CA ILE A 146 0.68 2.34 -1.69
C ILE A 146 2.20 2.10 -1.65
N SER A 147 2.83 2.08 -2.83
CA SER A 147 4.26 1.79 -2.98
C SER A 147 5.17 3.01 -2.79
N LYS A 148 4.61 4.18 -2.46
CA LYS A 148 5.34 5.46 -2.41
C LYS A 148 6.14 5.74 -3.71
N GLY A 149 5.57 5.38 -4.84
CA GLY A 149 6.18 5.58 -6.15
C GLY A 149 7.18 4.51 -6.59
N VAL A 150 7.48 3.52 -5.74
CA VAL A 150 8.45 2.44 -6.04
C VAL A 150 7.88 1.45 -7.06
N VAL A 151 6.57 1.19 -7.03
CA VAL A 151 5.91 0.22 -7.92
C VAL A 151 4.77 0.88 -8.67
N ARG A 152 4.67 0.61 -9.98
CA ARG A 152 3.58 1.06 -10.85
C ARG A 152 3.11 -0.11 -11.69
N THR A 153 1.82 -0.46 -11.64
CA THR A 153 1.29 -1.68 -12.29
C THR A 153 1.13 -1.55 -13.80
N THR A 154 0.82 -0.36 -14.30
CA THR A 154 0.59 -0.12 -15.74
C THR A 154 1.77 0.57 -16.43
N HIS A 155 2.80 0.98 -15.69
CA HIS A 155 3.97 1.65 -16.23
C HIS A 155 5.04 0.64 -16.67
N LEU A 156 4.64 -0.31 -17.54
CA LEU A 156 5.48 -1.41 -17.98
C LEU A 156 6.82 -0.97 -18.57
N THR A 157 6.86 0.15 -19.29
CA THR A 157 8.11 0.70 -19.82
C THR A 157 9.10 1.01 -18.71
N GLY A 158 8.67 1.68 -17.62
CA GLY A 158 9.50 1.97 -16.47
C GLY A 158 9.94 0.70 -15.74
N VAL A 159 8.99 -0.23 -15.50
CA VAL A 159 9.28 -1.51 -14.85
C VAL A 159 10.28 -2.34 -15.66
N LEU A 160 10.15 -2.38 -16.99
CA LEU A 160 11.08 -3.09 -17.88
C LEU A 160 12.48 -2.44 -17.89
N THR A 161 12.53 -1.10 -17.91
CA THR A 161 13.80 -0.35 -17.81
C THR A 161 14.50 -0.63 -16.48
N ASP A 162 13.75 -0.55 -15.38
CA ASP A 162 14.29 -0.83 -14.03
C ASP A 162 14.75 -2.29 -13.90
N PHE A 163 13.99 -3.23 -14.49
CA PHE A 163 14.36 -4.64 -14.52
C PHE A 163 15.65 -4.88 -15.30
N GLY A 164 15.78 -4.29 -16.50
CA GLY A 164 17.02 -4.37 -17.29
C GLY A 164 18.23 -3.80 -16.56
N SER A 165 18.04 -2.64 -15.90
CA SER A 165 19.08 -2.01 -15.09
C SER A 165 19.48 -2.88 -13.89
N GLU A 166 18.51 -3.48 -13.20
CA GLU A 166 18.76 -4.34 -12.06
C GLU A 166 19.47 -5.65 -12.47
N CYS A 167 19.07 -6.23 -13.61
CA CYS A 167 19.77 -7.38 -14.18
C CYS A 167 21.24 -7.06 -14.51
N ALA A 168 21.51 -5.91 -15.13
CA ALA A 168 22.87 -5.47 -15.42
C ALA A 168 23.71 -5.28 -14.14
N ARG A 169 23.13 -4.67 -13.10
CA ARG A 169 23.79 -4.51 -11.79
C ARG A 169 24.09 -5.86 -11.14
N LEU A 170 23.16 -6.82 -11.23
CA LEU A 170 23.38 -8.17 -10.70
C LEU A 170 24.51 -8.92 -11.43
N LEU A 171 24.62 -8.74 -12.74
CA LEU A 171 25.69 -9.35 -13.54
C LEU A 171 27.07 -8.73 -13.22
N MET A 172 27.11 -7.41 -12.99
CA MET A 172 28.38 -6.71 -12.67
C MET A 172 28.80 -6.89 -11.20
N GLY A 173 27.88 -7.29 -10.32
CA GLY A 173 28.12 -7.37 -8.89
C GLY A 173 28.14 -6.01 -8.19
N PRO A 174 28.22 -5.99 -6.84
CA PRO A 174 28.24 -4.74 -6.08
C PRO A 174 29.54 -3.98 -6.31
N ALA A 175 29.43 -2.66 -6.52
CA ALA A 175 30.61 -1.81 -6.63
C ALA A 175 31.41 -1.76 -5.30
N PRO A 176 32.74 -1.55 -5.33
CA PRO A 176 33.61 -1.58 -4.14
C PRO A 176 33.20 -0.59 -3.03
N HIS A 177 32.45 0.46 -3.37
CA HIS A 177 32.03 1.51 -2.43
C HIS A 177 30.63 1.27 -1.87
N HIS A 178 29.89 0.25 -2.34
CA HIS A 178 28.54 -0.02 -1.86
C HIS A 178 28.54 -0.62 -0.46
N THR A 179 27.95 0.09 0.49
CA THR A 179 27.66 -0.45 1.82
C THR A 179 26.42 -1.36 1.78
N LYS A 180 26.17 -2.15 2.82
CA LYS A 180 24.96 -3.00 2.91
C LYS A 180 23.65 -2.22 2.90
N ALA A 181 23.69 -0.96 3.27
CA ALA A 181 22.53 -0.05 3.35
C ALA A 181 22.33 0.81 2.09
N ASP A 182 23.18 0.68 1.07
CA ASP A 182 23.11 1.48 -0.14
C ASP A 182 21.87 1.09 -0.96
N PRO A 183 20.96 2.03 -1.27
CA PRO A 183 19.77 1.77 -2.08
C PRO A 183 20.09 1.36 -3.52
N ASP A 184 21.29 1.69 -4.02
CA ASP A 184 21.76 1.32 -5.35
C ASP A 184 22.42 -0.06 -5.42
N ARG A 185 22.51 -0.77 -4.30
CA ARG A 185 23.05 -2.12 -4.26
C ARG A 185 22.16 -3.09 -5.04
N PRO A 186 22.74 -3.95 -5.91
CA PRO A 186 22.00 -4.98 -6.64
C PRO A 186 21.19 -5.87 -5.70
N SER A 187 19.91 -6.08 -6.00
CA SER A 187 19.01 -6.89 -5.16
C SER A 187 18.27 -7.94 -5.98
N PRO A 188 18.56 -9.23 -5.80
CA PRO A 188 17.79 -10.30 -6.46
C PRO A 188 16.28 -10.23 -6.15
N THR A 189 15.92 -9.78 -4.94
CA THR A 189 14.52 -9.63 -4.53
C THR A 189 13.82 -8.53 -5.34
N ARG A 190 14.52 -7.41 -5.62
CA ARG A 190 14.00 -6.33 -6.47
C ARG A 190 13.83 -6.80 -7.91
N ALA A 191 14.83 -7.49 -8.47
CA ALA A 191 14.74 -8.08 -9.81
C ALA A 191 13.56 -9.06 -9.92
N LEU A 192 13.39 -9.95 -8.94
CA LEU A 192 12.27 -10.89 -8.89
C LEU A 192 10.91 -10.18 -8.82
N LEU A 193 10.79 -9.12 -8.03
CA LEU A 193 9.56 -8.32 -7.96
C LEU A 193 9.22 -7.71 -9.32
N LEU A 194 10.20 -7.07 -9.98
CA LEU A 194 9.99 -6.44 -11.29
C LEU A 194 9.62 -7.49 -12.36
N ALA A 195 10.32 -8.63 -12.38
CA ALA A 195 9.98 -9.76 -13.24
C ALA A 195 8.57 -10.30 -12.97
N SER A 196 8.17 -10.40 -11.69
CA SER A 196 6.84 -10.86 -11.28
C SER A 196 5.74 -9.90 -11.72
N LEU A 197 5.98 -8.59 -11.68
CA LEU A 197 5.04 -7.57 -12.17
C LEU A 197 4.84 -7.68 -13.69
N LEU A 198 5.93 -7.75 -14.45
CA LEU A 198 5.89 -7.93 -15.90
C LEU A 198 5.20 -9.24 -16.27
N GLY A 199 5.60 -10.34 -15.66
CA GLY A 199 5.04 -11.67 -15.90
C GLY A 199 3.56 -11.74 -15.55
N SER A 200 3.14 -11.13 -14.44
CA SER A 200 1.75 -11.09 -14.00
C SER A 200 0.87 -10.30 -14.97
N PHE A 201 1.34 -9.16 -15.46
CA PHE A 201 0.62 -8.38 -16.47
C PHE A 201 0.45 -9.18 -17.78
N VAL A 202 1.54 -9.79 -18.29
CA VAL A 202 1.50 -10.61 -19.52
C VAL A 202 0.57 -11.83 -19.32
N LEU A 203 0.66 -12.49 -18.16
CA LEU A 203 -0.23 -13.60 -17.81
C LEU A 203 -1.70 -13.15 -17.80
N GLY A 204 -1.98 -11.98 -17.21
CA GLY A 204 -3.31 -11.37 -17.25
C GLY A 204 -3.81 -11.16 -18.67
N ALA A 205 -2.97 -10.61 -19.54
CA ALA A 205 -3.32 -10.40 -20.94
C ALA A 205 -3.58 -11.73 -21.68
N VAL A 206 -2.74 -12.74 -21.48
CA VAL A 206 -2.94 -14.07 -22.08
C VAL A 206 -4.25 -14.70 -21.61
N LEU A 207 -4.49 -14.70 -20.29
CA LEU A 207 -5.72 -15.29 -19.73
C LEU A 207 -6.98 -14.52 -20.16
N GLY A 208 -6.90 -13.20 -20.27
CA GLY A 208 -7.98 -12.37 -20.78
C GLY A 208 -8.29 -12.69 -22.27
N ALA A 209 -7.26 -12.82 -23.11
CA ALA A 209 -7.44 -13.19 -24.51
C ALA A 209 -8.06 -14.58 -24.66
N LEU A 210 -7.63 -15.57 -23.88
CA LEU A 210 -8.21 -16.90 -23.86
C LEU A 210 -9.67 -16.88 -23.39
N ALA A 211 -9.96 -16.12 -22.32
CA ALA A 211 -11.32 -15.99 -21.83
C ALA A 211 -12.26 -15.32 -22.85
N PHE A 212 -11.79 -14.28 -23.52
CA PHE A 212 -12.56 -13.61 -24.58
C PHE A 212 -12.80 -14.55 -25.78
N GLY A 213 -11.81 -15.33 -26.17
CA GLY A 213 -11.96 -16.32 -27.25
C GLY A 213 -12.93 -17.45 -26.94
N GLY A 214 -13.00 -17.88 -25.67
CA GLY A 214 -13.90 -18.96 -25.24
C GLY A 214 -15.28 -18.47 -24.79
N PHE A 215 -15.34 -17.37 -24.06
CA PHE A 215 -16.54 -16.82 -23.42
C PHE A 215 -16.57 -15.28 -23.50
N PRO A 216 -16.73 -14.69 -24.70
CA PRO A 216 -16.57 -13.25 -24.90
C PRO A 216 -17.40 -12.39 -23.93
N ARG A 217 -18.69 -12.71 -23.79
CA ARG A 217 -19.62 -11.96 -22.93
C ARG A 217 -19.25 -11.98 -21.47
N TRP A 218 -18.73 -13.12 -20.97
CA TRP A 218 -18.43 -13.33 -19.55
C TRP A 218 -16.94 -13.08 -19.23
N SER A 219 -16.17 -12.62 -20.22
CA SER A 219 -14.72 -12.51 -20.12
C SER A 219 -14.25 -11.60 -18.98
N MET A 220 -15.03 -10.58 -18.59
CA MET A 220 -14.67 -9.64 -17.52
C MET A 220 -15.09 -10.09 -16.11
N ILE A 221 -15.77 -11.25 -15.95
CA ILE A 221 -16.13 -11.76 -14.62
C ILE A 221 -14.89 -12.03 -13.74
N PRO A 222 -13.82 -12.70 -14.21
CA PRO A 222 -12.68 -13.02 -13.34
C PRO A 222 -12.04 -11.83 -12.65
N PRO A 223 -11.67 -10.71 -13.33
CA PRO A 223 -11.07 -9.57 -12.67
C PRO A 223 -12.04 -8.85 -11.73
N VAL A 224 -13.33 -8.73 -12.09
CA VAL A 224 -14.33 -8.10 -11.20
C VAL A 224 -14.57 -8.94 -9.94
N ALA A 225 -14.75 -10.26 -10.09
CA ALA A 225 -14.92 -11.16 -8.95
C ALA A 225 -13.69 -11.16 -8.04
N PHE A 226 -12.49 -11.09 -8.61
CA PHE A 226 -11.25 -10.99 -7.86
C PHE A 226 -11.17 -9.69 -7.04
N LEU A 227 -11.52 -8.55 -7.62
CA LEU A 227 -11.54 -7.27 -6.90
C LEU A 227 -12.60 -7.26 -5.79
N LEU A 228 -13.79 -7.82 -6.04
CA LEU A 228 -14.82 -8.00 -5.00
C LEU A 228 -14.33 -8.89 -3.86
N TRP A 229 -13.65 -9.98 -4.18
CA TRP A 229 -13.03 -10.84 -3.18
C TRP A 229 -11.94 -10.10 -2.39
N LEU A 230 -11.13 -9.28 -3.05
CA LEU A 230 -10.10 -8.47 -2.40
C LEU A 230 -10.71 -7.47 -1.41
N ILE A 231 -11.80 -6.79 -1.80
CA ILE A 231 -12.55 -5.88 -0.93
C ILE A 231 -13.13 -6.64 0.26
N TRP A 232 -13.81 -7.77 0.00
CA TRP A 232 -14.39 -8.59 1.06
C TRP A 232 -13.34 -9.09 2.04
N ARG A 233 -12.19 -9.52 1.53
CA ARG A 233 -11.07 -9.95 2.36
C ARG A 233 -10.51 -8.83 3.21
N ASP A 234 -10.36 -7.61 2.67
CA ASP A 234 -9.87 -6.45 3.42
C ASP A 234 -10.87 -5.98 4.49
N LEU A 235 -12.17 -6.14 4.23
CA LEU A 235 -13.22 -5.84 5.21
C LEU A 235 -13.32 -6.88 6.34
N THR A 236 -13.02 -8.15 6.05
CA THR A 236 -13.11 -9.25 7.02
C THR A 236 -11.82 -9.48 7.79
N ILE A 237 -10.70 -9.35 7.11
CA ILE A 237 -9.34 -9.48 7.66
C ILE A 237 -8.60 -8.24 7.19
N PRO A 238 -8.58 -7.14 7.97
CA PRO A 238 -7.86 -5.95 7.57
C PRO A 238 -6.45 -6.32 7.15
N ILE A 239 -6.06 -5.93 5.93
CA ILE A 239 -4.69 -6.11 5.40
C ILE A 239 -3.67 -5.47 6.34
N CYS A 240 -4.16 -4.61 7.22
CA CYS A 240 -3.46 -3.87 8.26
C CYS A 240 -3.52 -4.51 9.65
N GLU A 241 -3.85 -5.78 9.80
CA GLU A 241 -3.64 -6.44 11.09
C GLU A 241 -2.14 -6.41 11.38
N ILE A 242 -1.76 -5.59 12.38
CA ILE A 242 -0.37 -5.47 12.81
C ILE A 242 0.00 -6.81 13.45
N ASN A 243 0.55 -7.70 12.64
CA ASN A 243 1.19 -8.89 13.15
C ASN A 243 2.47 -8.46 13.88
N PRO A 244 2.75 -8.91 15.09
CA PRO A 244 4.00 -8.60 15.79
C PRO A 244 5.26 -8.89 14.98
N ALA A 245 5.23 -9.90 14.11
CA ALA A 245 6.30 -10.16 13.13
C ALA A 245 6.53 -8.99 12.16
N HIS A 246 5.47 -8.24 11.79
CA HIS A 246 5.56 -7.11 10.89
C HIS A 246 6.09 -5.82 11.55
N THR A 247 5.96 -5.66 12.88
CA THR A 247 6.59 -4.54 13.59
C THR A 247 8.12 -4.66 13.59
N THR A 248 8.63 -5.88 13.62
CA THR A 248 10.07 -6.16 13.48
C THR A 248 10.52 -5.97 12.03
N GLU A 249 9.70 -6.35 11.04
CA GLU A 249 9.97 -6.10 9.62
C GLU A 249 9.89 -4.61 9.27
N ALA A 250 8.94 -3.87 9.83
CA ALA A 250 8.86 -2.41 9.67
C ALA A 250 10.10 -1.72 10.30
N GLY A 251 10.57 -2.19 11.45
CA GLY A 251 11.81 -1.74 12.05
C GLY A 251 13.03 -2.04 11.16
N ARG A 252 13.11 -3.22 10.56
CA ARG A 252 14.16 -3.57 9.59
C ARG A 252 14.10 -2.72 8.32
N ALA A 253 12.91 -2.39 7.82
CA ALA A 253 12.74 -1.50 6.67
C ALA A 253 13.21 -0.06 6.96
N MET A 254 13.18 0.34 8.23
CA MET A 254 13.75 1.60 8.73
C MET A 254 15.24 1.49 9.12
N GLY A 255 15.87 0.34 8.86
CA GLY A 255 17.26 0.09 9.25
C GLY A 255 17.48 -0.15 10.75
N LEU A 256 16.41 -0.39 11.52
CA LEU A 256 16.51 -0.65 12.95
C LEU A 256 16.95 -2.10 13.22
N PRO A 257 17.74 -2.31 14.29
CA PRO A 257 18.13 -3.66 14.71
C PRO A 257 16.91 -4.46 15.21
N ASP A 258 16.97 -5.80 15.11
CA ASP A 258 15.91 -6.72 15.55
C ASP A 258 15.57 -6.62 17.05
N SER A 259 16.43 -5.97 17.81
CA SER A 259 16.24 -5.68 19.23
C SER A 259 15.26 -4.53 19.51
N ILE A 260 14.83 -3.78 18.48
CA ILE A 260 13.84 -2.69 18.60
C ILE A 260 12.57 -3.08 17.87
N ALA A 261 11.43 -3.00 18.56
CA ALA A 261 10.10 -3.12 17.98
C ALA A 261 9.33 -1.80 18.06
N VAL A 262 8.74 -1.36 16.96
CA VAL A 262 7.93 -0.14 16.91
C VAL A 262 6.46 -0.52 16.72
N TYR A 263 5.58 0.00 17.56
CA TYR A 263 4.13 -0.17 17.48
C TYR A 263 3.44 1.18 17.32
N HIS A 264 2.73 1.37 16.21
CA HIS A 264 1.88 2.52 16.01
C HIS A 264 0.47 2.24 16.51
N VAL A 265 0.01 3.01 17.48
CA VAL A 265 -1.37 2.95 17.97
C VAL A 265 -2.27 3.71 17.02
N ARG A 266 -3.22 3.02 16.40
CA ARG A 266 -4.21 3.61 15.50
C ARG A 266 -5.52 3.85 16.23
N ARG A 267 -6.18 4.95 15.85
CA ARG A 267 -7.55 5.26 16.29
C ARG A 267 -8.54 4.25 15.67
N ASP A 268 -9.23 3.49 16.50
CA ASP A 268 -10.36 2.64 16.07
C ASP A 268 -11.58 3.52 15.79
N THR A 269 -11.78 3.89 14.52
CA THR A 269 -12.89 4.76 14.08
C THR A 269 -14.23 4.01 13.95
N ARG A 270 -14.22 2.66 13.99
CA ARG A 270 -15.43 1.84 13.81
C ARG A 270 -16.34 1.79 15.03
N LYS A 271 -15.79 2.03 16.21
CA LYS A 271 -16.60 2.06 17.43
C LYS A 271 -16.99 3.49 17.75
N LYS A 272 -18.24 3.87 17.49
CA LYS A 272 -18.91 5.08 18.04
C LYS A 272 -18.92 5.12 19.59
N SER A 273 -18.20 4.24 20.24
CA SER A 273 -18.07 4.23 21.69
C SER A 273 -17.14 5.36 22.14
N ARG A 274 -17.65 6.24 22.97
CA ARG A 274 -16.89 7.32 23.64
C ARG A 274 -15.73 6.82 24.53
N THR A 275 -15.49 5.53 24.62
CA THR A 275 -14.39 4.93 25.33
C THR A 275 -13.28 4.61 24.34
N HIS A 276 -12.28 5.46 24.23
CA HIS A 276 -11.04 5.19 23.51
C HIS A 276 -10.29 4.07 24.22
N ARG A 277 -10.55 2.81 23.85
CA ARG A 277 -9.73 1.67 24.29
C ARG A 277 -8.58 1.53 23.30
N LEU A 278 -7.37 1.51 23.83
CA LEU A 278 -6.21 1.04 23.07
C LEU A 278 -6.46 -0.42 22.65
N PRO A 279 -5.96 -0.87 21.48
CA PRO A 279 -6.00 -2.27 21.11
C PRO A 279 -5.30 -3.10 22.20
N ASP A 280 -5.55 -4.42 22.24
CA ASP A 280 -4.95 -5.32 23.25
C ASP A 280 -3.41 -5.35 23.13
N LEU A 281 -2.78 -4.28 23.65
CA LEU A 281 -1.33 -4.05 23.64
C LEU A 281 -0.60 -5.16 24.40
N THR A 282 -1.26 -5.70 25.45
CA THR A 282 -0.69 -6.77 26.27
C THR A 282 -0.54 -8.05 25.47
N ARG A 283 -1.53 -8.39 24.64
CA ARG A 283 -1.46 -9.57 23.76
C ARG A 283 -0.38 -9.40 22.72
N TRP A 284 -0.28 -8.23 22.09
CA TRP A 284 0.76 -7.92 21.13
C TRP A 284 2.15 -8.02 21.76
N PHE A 285 2.35 -7.40 22.91
CA PHE A 285 3.63 -7.36 23.61
C PHE A 285 4.15 -8.76 23.97
N ARG A 286 3.25 -9.67 24.39
CA ARG A 286 3.60 -11.06 24.71
C ARG A 286 4.08 -11.87 23.50
N ARG A 287 3.72 -11.45 22.28
CA ARG A 287 4.09 -12.12 21.03
C ARG A 287 5.37 -11.58 20.39
N LEU A 288 5.97 -10.55 20.98
CA LEU A 288 7.22 -10.01 20.48
C LEU A 288 8.36 -11.05 20.56
N PRO A 289 9.27 -11.06 19.56
CA PRO A 289 10.43 -11.94 19.58
C PRO A 289 11.25 -11.80 20.88
N PRO A 290 11.88 -12.88 21.36
CA PRO A 290 12.68 -12.83 22.59
C PRO A 290 13.89 -11.90 22.47
N LEU A 291 14.40 -11.65 21.26
CA LEU A 291 15.49 -10.72 21.00
C LEU A 291 15.12 -9.25 21.17
N THR A 292 13.82 -8.91 21.22
CA THR A 292 13.35 -7.53 21.37
C THR A 292 13.65 -7.02 22.79
N ARG A 293 14.49 -6.00 22.89
CA ARG A 293 14.89 -5.35 24.15
C ARG A 293 14.17 -4.03 24.39
N VAL A 294 13.94 -3.28 23.30
CA VAL A 294 13.31 -1.96 23.34
C VAL A 294 12.02 -2.00 22.51
N VAL A 295 10.95 -1.49 23.10
CA VAL A 295 9.65 -1.36 22.46
C VAL A 295 9.28 0.11 22.39
N ILE A 296 9.02 0.61 21.19
CA ILE A 296 8.57 1.97 20.96
C ILE A 296 7.08 1.93 20.68
N LEU A 297 6.29 2.58 21.53
CA LEU A 297 4.86 2.74 21.36
C LEU A 297 4.57 4.15 20.85
N ASP A 298 4.20 4.27 19.58
CA ASP A 298 3.82 5.54 18.98
C ASP A 298 2.31 5.77 19.10
N VAL A 299 1.94 6.79 19.86
CA VAL A 299 0.55 7.19 20.12
C VAL A 299 0.21 8.53 19.47
N GLY A 300 1.04 9.04 18.56
CA GLY A 300 0.90 10.36 17.93
C GLY A 300 -0.42 10.60 17.21
N ASP A 301 -1.07 9.54 16.73
CA ASP A 301 -2.38 9.60 16.06
C ASP A 301 -3.57 9.60 17.04
N SER A 302 -3.33 9.51 18.37
CA SER A 302 -4.38 9.49 19.39
C SER A 302 -4.61 10.88 19.96
N PRO A 303 -5.75 11.55 19.67
CA PRO A 303 -5.97 12.93 20.08
C PRO A 303 -6.19 13.11 21.60
N GLU A 304 -6.54 12.06 22.31
CA GLU A 304 -6.78 12.09 23.76
C GLU A 304 -6.29 10.81 24.41
N VAL A 305 -5.39 10.94 25.38
CA VAL A 305 -5.02 9.85 26.28
C VAL A 305 -6.04 9.83 27.42
N CYS A 306 -7.09 9.01 27.27
CA CYS A 306 -8.10 8.86 28.33
C CYS A 306 -7.60 7.96 29.49
N ALA A 307 -8.32 7.95 30.61
CA ALA A 307 -7.97 7.16 31.79
C ALA A 307 -7.81 5.66 31.51
N SER A 308 -8.57 5.11 30.54
CA SER A 308 -8.44 3.70 30.13
C SER A 308 -7.14 3.43 29.37
N ALA A 309 -6.71 4.35 28.51
CA ALA A 309 -5.43 4.28 27.81
C ALA A 309 -4.25 4.36 28.80
N ALA A 310 -4.35 5.21 29.81
CA ALA A 310 -3.34 5.31 30.88
C ALA A 310 -3.20 3.99 31.65
N ALA A 311 -4.31 3.32 31.96
CA ALA A 311 -4.30 2.02 32.65
C ALA A 311 -3.66 0.91 31.78
N GLU A 312 -3.92 0.90 30.47
CA GLU A 312 -3.31 -0.07 29.55
C GLU A 312 -1.80 0.19 29.37
N ILE A 313 -1.38 1.47 29.23
CA ILE A 313 0.03 1.84 29.17
C ILE A 313 0.75 1.42 30.47
N ARG A 314 0.11 1.57 31.62
CA ARG A 314 0.65 1.10 32.90
C ARG A 314 0.86 -0.41 32.90
N SER A 315 -0.17 -1.17 32.51
CA SER A 315 -0.08 -2.63 32.43
C SER A 315 1.04 -3.08 31.48
N LEU A 316 1.25 -2.32 30.39
CA LEU A 316 2.32 -2.57 29.45
C LEU A 316 3.71 -2.26 30.04
N LEU A 317 3.84 -1.18 30.81
CA LEU A 317 5.07 -0.83 31.53
C LEU A 317 5.47 -1.91 32.54
N ASP A 318 4.49 -2.39 33.31
CA ASP A 318 4.72 -3.44 34.33
C ASP A 318 5.13 -4.76 33.63
N LEU A 319 4.48 -5.10 32.52
CA LEU A 319 4.83 -6.28 31.70
C LEU A 319 6.22 -6.15 31.08
N ALA A 320 6.57 -4.96 30.58
CA ALA A 320 7.89 -4.68 30.01
C ALA A 320 8.98 -4.88 31.05
N ARG A 321 8.79 -4.33 32.26
CA ARG A 321 9.71 -4.52 33.40
C ARG A 321 9.86 -5.98 33.80
N ALA A 322 8.73 -6.70 33.89
CA ALA A 322 8.74 -8.12 34.24
C ALA A 322 9.50 -8.99 33.22
N GLN A 323 9.55 -8.56 31.94
CA GLN A 323 10.26 -9.25 30.87
C GLN A 323 11.67 -8.69 30.61
N GLY A 324 12.15 -7.73 31.41
CA GLY A 324 13.44 -7.08 31.19
C GLY A 324 13.52 -6.24 29.93
N ARG A 325 12.37 -5.81 29.39
CA ARG A 325 12.27 -4.96 28.19
C ARG A 325 12.11 -3.50 28.59
N ARG A 326 12.58 -2.59 27.74
CA ARG A 326 12.41 -1.14 27.94
C ARG A 326 11.30 -0.62 27.02
N LEU A 327 10.47 0.29 27.54
CA LEU A 327 9.39 0.92 26.78
C LEU A 327 9.70 2.41 26.57
N VAL A 328 9.58 2.86 25.33
CA VAL A 328 9.65 4.27 24.92
C VAL A 328 8.30 4.67 24.36
N LEU A 329 7.79 5.82 24.76
CA LEU A 329 6.55 6.39 24.23
C LEU A 329 6.88 7.51 23.24
N ALA A 330 6.27 7.47 22.04
CA ALA A 330 6.37 8.50 21.02
C ALA A 330 5.03 9.19 20.78
N GLY A 331 5.06 10.45 20.31
CA GLY A 331 3.84 11.21 20.00
C GLY A 331 3.11 11.73 21.23
N ILE A 332 3.76 11.82 22.38
CA ILE A 332 3.18 12.31 23.62
C ILE A 332 3.47 13.81 23.79
N THR A 333 2.40 14.61 23.81
CA THR A 333 2.51 16.05 24.14
C THR A 333 2.78 16.25 25.63
N PRO A 334 3.34 17.40 26.04
CA PRO A 334 3.53 17.72 27.48
C PRO A 334 2.23 17.67 28.29
N GLU A 335 1.08 17.96 27.67
CA GLU A 335 -0.23 17.87 28.33
C GLU A 335 -0.66 16.44 28.55
N HIS A 336 -0.51 15.56 27.54
CA HIS A 336 -0.76 14.13 27.66
C HIS A 336 0.18 13.47 28.66
N TYR A 337 1.44 13.88 28.74
CA TYR A 337 2.38 13.38 29.74
C TYR A 337 1.93 13.72 31.16
N ARG A 338 1.46 14.96 31.42
CA ARG A 338 0.92 15.35 32.73
C ARG A 338 -0.29 14.50 33.09
N ALA A 339 -1.24 14.33 32.17
CA ALA A 339 -2.42 13.49 32.38
C ALA A 339 -2.07 12.02 32.68
N LEU A 340 -1.08 11.45 31.98
CA LEU A 340 -0.56 10.11 32.26
C LEU A 340 0.04 10.02 33.65
N ARG A 341 0.88 10.97 34.03
CA ARG A 341 1.51 11.02 35.37
C ARG A 341 0.48 11.14 36.47
N ASP A 342 -0.50 12.03 36.32
CA ASP A 342 -1.54 12.31 37.33
C ASP A 342 -2.52 11.12 37.45
N SER A 343 -2.68 10.30 36.39
CA SER A 343 -3.43 9.04 36.47
C SER A 343 -2.65 7.87 37.10
N GLY A 344 -1.49 8.14 37.68
CA GLY A 344 -0.71 7.20 38.48
C GLY A 344 0.22 6.27 37.69
N THR A 345 0.65 6.64 36.48
CA THR A 345 1.74 5.95 35.78
C THR A 345 3.12 6.38 36.28
N GLY A 346 3.27 6.46 37.62
CA GLY A 346 4.46 6.95 38.32
C GLY A 346 5.79 6.22 38.12
N GLY A 347 5.82 5.30 37.17
CA GLY A 347 7.04 4.59 36.75
C GLY A 347 7.52 4.93 35.33
N LEU A 348 6.92 5.93 34.69
CA LEU A 348 7.34 6.37 33.39
C LEU A 348 8.50 7.37 33.53
N ASP A 349 9.68 6.98 33.05
CA ASP A 349 10.84 7.88 33.04
C ASP A 349 10.59 8.97 31.97
N PRO A 350 10.65 10.27 32.34
CA PRO A 350 10.47 11.36 31.38
C PRO A 350 11.39 11.29 30.17
N VAL A 351 12.59 10.75 30.32
CA VAL A 351 13.58 10.60 29.23
C VAL A 351 13.12 9.60 28.17
N ASN A 352 12.16 8.72 28.50
CA ASN A 352 11.60 7.70 27.61
C ASN A 352 10.27 8.12 27.00
N VAL A 353 9.93 9.41 27.11
CA VAL A 353 8.72 10.01 26.51
C VAL A 353 9.16 11.05 25.50
N CYS A 354 8.91 10.76 24.24
CA CYS A 354 9.36 11.58 23.13
C CYS A 354 8.16 12.24 22.42
N PRO A 355 8.30 13.50 21.95
CA PRO A 355 7.25 14.20 21.24
C PRO A 355 6.98 13.63 19.84
N ASP A 356 7.95 12.92 19.26
CA ASP A 356 7.85 12.30 17.94
C ASP A 356 8.55 10.95 17.88
N LEU A 357 8.30 10.23 16.79
CA LEU A 357 8.84 8.90 16.55
C LEU A 357 10.35 8.90 16.31
N GLU A 358 10.89 9.95 15.68
CA GLU A 358 12.32 10.03 15.33
C GLU A 358 13.17 10.11 16.59
N LEU A 359 12.77 10.96 17.55
CA LEU A 359 13.40 11.05 18.87
C LEU A 359 13.24 9.76 19.67
N ALA A 360 12.08 9.11 19.57
CA ALA A 360 11.87 7.82 20.25
C ALA A 360 12.77 6.71 19.68
N ILE A 361 13.00 6.70 18.38
CA ILE A 361 13.94 5.79 17.72
C ILE A 361 15.38 6.08 18.18
N ALA A 362 15.78 7.35 18.15
CA ALA A 362 17.11 7.75 18.63
C ALA A 362 17.32 7.34 20.09
N ARG A 363 16.32 7.55 20.96
CA ARG A 363 16.35 7.10 22.36
C ARG A 363 16.44 5.58 22.47
N GLY A 364 15.66 4.85 21.67
CA GLY A 364 15.70 3.38 21.63
C GLY A 364 17.06 2.82 21.26
N LEU A 365 17.72 3.44 20.30
CA LEU A 365 19.09 3.07 19.90
C LEU A 365 20.10 3.34 21.03
N THR A 366 20.04 4.53 21.66
CA THR A 366 20.92 4.87 22.79
C THR A 366 20.74 3.88 23.95
N MET A 367 19.52 3.42 24.21
CA MET A 367 19.22 2.43 25.24
C MET A 367 19.87 1.06 25.00
N LEU A 368 20.13 0.69 23.75
CA LEU A 368 20.81 -0.57 23.47
C LEU A 368 22.29 -0.52 23.83
N ASP A 369 22.88 0.67 23.80
CA ASP A 369 24.30 0.91 24.09
C ASP A 369 24.56 1.24 25.58
N GLU A 370 23.49 1.53 26.35
CA GLU A 370 23.62 1.82 27.79
C GLU A 370 24.10 0.58 28.58
N PRO A 371 25.17 0.68 29.38
CA PRO A 371 25.65 -0.40 30.24
C PRO A 371 24.57 -0.75 31.28
N GLY A 372 24.13 -1.98 31.28
CA GLY A 372 23.06 -2.49 32.17
C GLY A 372 21.84 -3.04 31.42
N SER A 373 21.88 -3.09 30.08
CA SER A 373 20.88 -3.85 29.31
C SER A 373 20.98 -5.34 29.69
N PRO A 374 19.88 -6.01 30.14
CA PRO A 374 19.92 -7.41 30.49
C PRO A 374 20.42 -8.24 29.29
N PRO A 375 21.25 -9.29 29.51
CA PRO A 375 21.69 -10.18 28.45
C PRO A 375 20.48 -10.86 27.80
N PRO A 376 20.59 -11.28 26.52
CA PRO A 376 19.51 -12.01 25.86
C PRO A 376 19.17 -13.25 26.68
N PRO A 377 17.90 -13.65 26.79
CA PRO A 377 17.51 -14.87 27.47
C PRO A 377 18.24 -16.05 26.79
N HIS A 378 18.94 -16.83 27.59
CA HIS A 378 19.57 -18.08 27.13
C HIS A 378 18.49 -18.98 26.51
N ARG A 379 18.81 -19.60 25.37
CA ARG A 379 17.97 -20.57 24.64
C ARG A 379 17.62 -21.77 25.49
#